data_6cc558bce5fa17957b5f2fa40b0d5969
#
_entry.id   6cc558bce5fa17957b5f2fa40b0d5969
#
_cell.length_a   1.000
_cell.length_b   1.000
_cell.length_c   1.000
_cell.angle_alpha   90.00
_cell.angle_beta   90.00
_cell.angle_gamma   90.00
#
_symmetry.space_group_name_H-M   'P 1'
#
loop_
_entity.id
_entity.type
_entity.pdbx_description
1 polymer ?
#
loop_
_entity_poly.entity_id
_entity_poly.type
_entity_poly.pdbx_seq_one_letter_code
_entity_poly.pdbx_strand_id
1 'polypeptide(L)'
;MIKIQDLTFCYRESAQPVLRDISLSIPDGQFVGITGAAGCGKSSLTYVLNGIVPHCYPGDFYGSVHVDGLDTCESSLTDLSRLVGSVCQDIESQMVSSMVEDEILYGLENFAVPRAQIEGRIAQALDDMGISDLRHRAIAGLSGGQKQKVAIASILALNPRVLVLDEPTAELDPASSYNVFSLLKRYSQEHGTTVIVVEQKIALLSEFADRLLIVEDGGIRFDGTPAQVLEHADELLEMGVNCPRSTSLSVALRCHGLYAGAVCENVSQATAMVKEVLA
;
A
#
# COMPACT_ATOMS: atom_id res chain seq x y z
N MET A 1 -7.55 -7.48 11.90
CA MET A 1 -6.90 -6.36 12.65
C MET A 1 -5.39 -6.59 12.74
N ILE A 2 -4.60 -5.57 12.44
CA ILE A 2 -3.14 -5.61 12.59
C ILE A 2 -2.76 -4.89 13.88
N LYS A 3 -1.82 -5.46 14.64
CA LYS A 3 -1.33 -4.89 15.89
C LYS A 3 0.18 -5.04 15.98
N ILE A 4 0.86 -3.92 16.11
CA ILE A 4 2.31 -3.82 16.28
C ILE A 4 2.56 -3.22 17.66
N GLN A 5 3.45 -3.81 18.46
CA GLN A 5 3.80 -3.34 19.80
C GLN A 5 5.33 -3.30 19.94
N ASP A 6 5.86 -2.11 20.19
CA ASP A 6 7.26 -1.81 20.51
C ASP A 6 8.25 -2.47 19.52
N LEU A 7 7.86 -2.51 18.23
CA LEU A 7 8.64 -3.17 17.18
C LEU A 7 9.95 -2.42 16.94
N THR A 8 11.06 -3.14 17.14
CA THR A 8 12.38 -2.72 16.70
C THR A 8 13.02 -3.87 15.93
N PHE A 9 13.55 -3.60 14.74
CA PHE A 9 14.20 -4.62 13.91
C PHE A 9 15.52 -4.14 13.34
N CYS A 10 16.53 -4.99 13.44
CA CYS A 10 17.86 -4.77 12.90
C CYS A 10 18.28 -5.96 12.03
N TYR A 11 18.55 -5.75 10.74
CA TYR A 11 19.10 -6.81 9.89
C TYR A 11 20.47 -7.28 10.43
N ARG A 12 20.75 -8.57 10.31
CA ARG A 12 21.99 -9.18 10.84
C ARG A 12 23.27 -8.49 10.36
N GLU A 13 23.27 -7.96 9.14
CA GLU A 13 24.43 -7.29 8.54
C GLU A 13 24.44 -5.77 8.78
N SER A 14 23.43 -5.22 9.46
CA SER A 14 23.33 -3.79 9.74
C SER A 14 23.81 -3.48 11.14
N ALA A 15 24.51 -2.35 11.28
CA ALA A 15 24.94 -1.85 12.59
C ALA A 15 23.84 -1.09 13.34
N GLN A 16 22.73 -0.76 12.67
CA GLN A 16 21.65 0.04 13.25
C GLN A 16 20.28 -0.54 12.91
N PRO A 17 19.30 -0.41 13.80
CA PRO A 17 17.93 -0.81 13.53
C PRO A 17 17.35 -0.06 12.34
N VAL A 18 16.66 -0.80 11.45
CA VAL A 18 15.94 -0.25 10.31
C VAL A 18 14.49 0.13 10.69
N LEU A 19 13.92 -0.53 11.71
CA LEU A 19 12.65 -0.17 12.35
C LEU A 19 12.91 0.09 13.83
N ARG A 20 12.29 1.14 14.38
CA ARG A 20 12.57 1.62 15.74
C ARG A 20 11.28 1.98 16.46
N ASP A 21 11.02 1.29 17.54
CA ASP A 21 9.94 1.59 18.52
C ASP A 21 8.58 1.89 17.87
N ILE A 22 8.16 1.02 16.93
CA ILE A 22 6.90 1.19 16.24
C ILE A 22 5.80 0.51 17.05
N SER A 23 4.80 1.29 17.48
CA SER A 23 3.56 0.80 18.06
C SER A 23 2.38 1.34 17.26
N LEU A 24 1.60 0.42 16.63
CA LEU A 24 0.57 0.74 15.66
C LEU A 24 -0.57 -0.26 15.74
N SER A 25 -1.80 0.21 15.58
CA SER A 25 -2.98 -0.64 15.41
C SER A 25 -3.76 -0.22 14.17
N ILE A 26 -4.01 -1.16 13.25
CA ILE A 26 -4.79 -0.92 12.03
C ILE A 26 -6.06 -1.77 12.11
N PRO A 27 -7.25 -1.14 12.17
CA PRO A 27 -8.52 -1.86 12.15
C PRO A 27 -8.77 -2.55 10.79
N ASP A 28 -9.66 -3.54 10.79
CA ASP A 28 -10.06 -4.23 9.57
C ASP A 28 -10.74 -3.26 8.58
N GLY A 29 -10.52 -3.50 7.29
CA GLY A 29 -11.15 -2.74 6.21
C GLY A 29 -10.59 -1.32 6.00
N GLN A 30 -9.55 -0.91 6.73
CA GLN A 30 -8.94 0.42 6.57
C GLN A 30 -7.99 0.43 5.38
N PHE A 31 -8.03 1.51 4.60
CA PHE A 31 -7.05 1.78 3.55
C PHE A 31 -5.95 2.70 4.11
N VAL A 32 -4.76 2.15 4.31
CA VAL A 32 -3.62 2.84 4.93
C VAL A 32 -2.56 3.14 3.89
N GLY A 33 -2.20 4.41 3.77
CA GLY A 33 -1.05 4.85 2.98
C GLY A 33 0.19 4.98 3.87
N ILE A 34 1.34 4.52 3.37
CA ILE A 34 2.63 4.66 4.04
C ILE A 34 3.57 5.39 3.07
N THR A 35 4.19 6.47 3.54
CA THR A 35 5.22 7.17 2.77
C THR A 35 6.37 7.66 3.67
N GLY A 36 7.40 8.24 3.08
CA GLY A 36 8.60 8.70 3.76
C GLY A 36 9.80 8.69 2.82
N ALA A 37 10.93 9.22 3.23
CA ALA A 37 12.15 9.27 2.44
C ALA A 37 12.63 7.87 1.98
N ALA A 38 13.45 7.83 0.93
CA ALA A 38 14.07 6.57 0.50
C ALA A 38 14.95 5.99 1.63
N GLY A 39 14.85 4.67 1.85
CA GLY A 39 15.64 3.98 2.88
C GLY A 39 15.17 4.17 4.33
N CYS A 40 14.06 4.86 4.60
CA CYS A 40 13.57 5.09 5.97
C CYS A 40 12.89 3.87 6.63
N GLY A 41 12.82 2.70 5.98
CA GLY A 41 12.30 1.46 6.57
C GLY A 41 10.92 0.99 6.06
N LYS A 42 10.29 1.66 5.08
CA LYS A 42 8.95 1.32 4.58
C LYS A 42 8.81 -0.13 4.10
N SER A 43 9.69 -0.59 3.20
CA SER A 43 9.68 -1.97 2.72
C SER A 43 9.98 -2.98 3.83
N SER A 44 10.84 -2.63 4.80
CA SER A 44 11.07 -3.48 5.97
C SER A 44 9.82 -3.62 6.83
N LEU A 45 9.02 -2.55 6.96
CA LEU A 45 7.73 -2.61 7.65
C LEU A 45 6.73 -3.51 6.91
N THR A 46 6.66 -3.46 5.58
CA THR A 46 5.82 -4.39 4.80
C THR A 46 6.30 -5.83 4.94
N TYR A 47 7.61 -6.09 4.99
CA TYR A 47 8.19 -7.42 5.19
C TYR A 47 7.90 -8.00 6.57
N VAL A 48 7.77 -7.16 7.58
CA VAL A 48 7.33 -7.61 8.92
C VAL A 48 5.85 -8.02 8.89
N LEU A 49 5.00 -7.27 8.19
CA LEU A 49 3.56 -7.56 8.11
C LEU A 49 3.25 -8.86 7.38
N ASN A 50 4.02 -9.23 6.36
CA ASN A 50 3.83 -10.46 5.60
C ASN A 50 4.71 -11.64 6.07
N GLY A 51 5.51 -11.43 7.14
CA GLY A 51 6.37 -12.46 7.73
C GLY A 51 7.67 -12.74 6.99
N ILE A 52 7.98 -12.04 5.88
CA ILE A 52 9.29 -12.17 5.20
C ILE A 52 10.41 -11.83 6.18
N VAL A 53 10.21 -10.85 7.05
CA VAL A 53 11.03 -10.60 8.24
C VAL A 53 10.27 -11.21 9.43
N PRO A 54 10.93 -12.05 10.26
CA PRO A 54 12.35 -12.45 10.24
C PRO A 54 12.64 -13.74 9.46
N HIS A 55 11.65 -14.38 8.84
CA HIS A 55 11.79 -15.74 8.30
C HIS A 55 12.77 -15.86 7.12
N CYS A 56 12.74 -14.91 6.18
CA CYS A 56 13.64 -14.90 5.01
C CYS A 56 14.84 -13.97 5.24
N TYR A 57 14.64 -12.88 5.93
CA TYR A 57 15.69 -11.92 6.29
C TYR A 57 15.90 -11.93 7.82
N PRO A 58 16.86 -12.74 8.32
CA PRO A 58 17.11 -12.85 9.75
C PRO A 58 17.73 -11.58 10.33
N GLY A 59 17.41 -11.31 11.59
CA GLY A 59 17.92 -10.16 12.32
C GLY A 59 17.46 -10.17 13.77
N ASP A 60 17.81 -9.11 14.49
CA ASP A 60 17.36 -8.91 15.86
C ASP A 60 15.97 -8.26 15.84
N PHE A 61 14.98 -9.00 16.29
CA PHE A 61 13.58 -8.60 16.32
C PHE A 61 13.13 -8.44 17.78
N TYR A 62 12.64 -7.25 18.12
CA TYR A 62 12.10 -6.93 19.44
C TYR A 62 10.66 -6.43 19.30
N GLY A 63 9.84 -6.66 20.33
CA GLY A 63 8.42 -6.37 20.30
C GLY A 63 7.60 -7.50 19.69
N SER A 64 6.38 -7.21 19.22
CA SER A 64 5.51 -8.21 18.60
C SER A 64 4.67 -7.61 17.48
N VAL A 65 4.37 -8.44 16.46
CA VAL A 65 3.51 -8.08 15.35
C VAL A 65 2.48 -9.18 15.12
N HIS A 66 1.21 -8.81 15.18
CA HIS A 66 0.10 -9.72 14.97
C HIS A 66 -0.76 -9.27 13.80
N VAL A 67 -1.06 -10.19 12.91
CA VAL A 67 -2.00 -10.00 11.81
C VAL A 67 -3.15 -10.98 11.98
N ASP A 68 -4.34 -10.45 12.21
CA ASP A 68 -5.55 -11.24 12.49
C ASP A 68 -5.36 -12.30 13.60
N GLY A 69 -4.58 -11.95 14.61
CA GLY A 69 -4.27 -12.79 15.77
C GLY A 69 -3.08 -13.74 15.59
N LEU A 70 -2.52 -13.88 14.38
CA LEU A 70 -1.27 -14.64 14.16
C LEU A 70 -0.06 -13.74 14.42
N ASP A 71 0.87 -14.22 15.26
CA ASP A 71 2.17 -13.59 15.45
C ASP A 71 3.05 -13.84 14.22
N THR A 72 3.63 -12.79 13.63
CA THR A 72 4.40 -12.91 12.39
C THR A 72 5.75 -13.60 12.57
N CYS A 73 6.29 -13.66 13.79
CA CYS A 73 7.54 -14.36 14.09
C CYS A 73 7.33 -15.84 14.38
N GLU A 74 6.21 -16.19 15.04
CA GLU A 74 5.93 -17.57 15.49
C GLU A 74 5.15 -18.38 14.45
N SER A 75 4.36 -17.71 13.59
CA SER A 75 3.53 -18.36 12.59
C SER A 75 4.33 -18.74 11.34
N SER A 76 3.94 -19.80 10.64
CA SER A 76 4.59 -20.16 9.38
C SER A 76 4.27 -19.15 8.27
N LEU A 77 5.20 -18.97 7.32
CA LEU A 77 4.93 -18.14 6.13
C LEU A 77 3.71 -18.62 5.35
N THR A 78 3.44 -19.91 5.33
CA THR A 78 2.25 -20.49 4.68
C THR A 78 0.96 -20.03 5.35
N ASP A 79 0.91 -19.97 6.68
CA ASP A 79 -0.27 -19.51 7.40
C ASP A 79 -0.47 -18.00 7.23
N LEU A 80 0.62 -17.23 7.31
CA LEU A 80 0.59 -15.78 7.09
C LEU A 80 0.16 -15.43 5.66
N SER A 81 0.66 -16.14 4.63
CA SER A 81 0.31 -15.89 3.23
C SER A 81 -1.16 -16.16 2.89
N ARG A 82 -1.86 -16.93 3.74
CA ARG A 82 -3.33 -17.09 3.61
C ARG A 82 -4.11 -15.88 4.08
N LEU A 83 -3.51 -15.05 4.92
CA LEU A 83 -4.12 -13.83 5.45
C LEU A 83 -3.64 -12.58 4.72
N VAL A 84 -2.34 -12.53 4.42
CA VAL A 84 -1.66 -11.36 3.86
C VAL A 84 -1.25 -11.65 2.43
N GLY A 85 -1.95 -11.03 1.50
CA GLY A 85 -1.53 -10.98 0.10
C GLY A 85 -0.51 -9.85 -0.08
N SER A 86 0.58 -10.09 -0.80
CA SER A 86 1.62 -9.11 -1.02
C SER A 86 1.92 -8.91 -2.50
N VAL A 87 2.04 -7.65 -2.91
CA VAL A 87 2.51 -7.26 -4.25
C VAL A 87 3.81 -6.49 -4.07
N CYS A 88 4.89 -7.02 -4.65
CA CYS A 88 6.23 -6.45 -4.55
C CYS A 88 6.41 -5.29 -5.54
N GLN A 89 7.40 -4.45 -5.31
CA GLN A 89 7.77 -3.36 -6.21
C GLN A 89 8.16 -3.88 -7.60
N ASP A 90 8.99 -4.94 -7.67
CA ASP A 90 9.34 -5.61 -8.92
C ASP A 90 8.34 -6.73 -9.23
N ILE A 91 7.29 -6.39 -9.98
CA ILE A 91 6.24 -7.33 -10.36
C ILE A 91 6.73 -8.38 -11.38
N GLU A 92 7.75 -8.06 -12.19
CA GLU A 92 8.26 -9.02 -13.19
C GLU A 92 8.96 -10.20 -12.51
N SER A 93 9.64 -9.97 -11.39
CA SER A 93 10.22 -11.03 -10.57
C SER A 93 9.18 -11.86 -9.81
N GLN A 94 7.99 -11.32 -9.58
CA GLN A 94 6.89 -12.02 -8.90
C GLN A 94 6.11 -12.94 -9.84
N MET A 95 6.01 -12.60 -11.13
CA MET A 95 5.24 -13.38 -12.12
C MET A 95 5.99 -14.65 -12.52
N VAL A 96 5.31 -15.79 -12.48
CA VAL A 96 5.87 -17.12 -12.78
C VAL A 96 5.33 -17.73 -14.07
N SER A 97 4.17 -17.27 -14.55
CA SER A 97 3.49 -17.86 -15.72
C SER A 97 3.63 -16.97 -16.96
N SER A 98 3.40 -17.54 -18.13
CA SER A 98 3.44 -16.81 -19.40
C SER A 98 2.08 -16.24 -19.82
N MET A 99 0.97 -16.75 -19.26
CA MET A 99 -0.40 -16.37 -19.57
C MET A 99 -1.08 -15.77 -18.35
N VAL A 100 -1.98 -14.81 -18.57
CA VAL A 100 -2.72 -14.12 -17.47
C VAL A 100 -3.55 -15.10 -16.64
N GLU A 101 -4.30 -15.99 -17.28
CA GLU A 101 -5.12 -16.99 -16.58
C GLU A 101 -4.27 -17.95 -15.75
N ASP A 102 -3.16 -18.44 -16.32
CA ASP A 102 -2.25 -19.35 -15.64
C ASP A 102 -1.57 -18.71 -14.43
N GLU A 103 -1.26 -17.41 -14.49
CA GLU A 103 -0.70 -16.65 -13.37
C GLU A 103 -1.64 -16.62 -12.16
N ILE A 104 -2.93 -16.38 -12.41
CA ILE A 104 -3.95 -16.39 -11.35
C ILE A 104 -4.20 -17.82 -10.86
N LEU A 105 -4.28 -18.78 -11.78
CA LEU A 105 -4.49 -20.18 -11.48
C LEU A 105 -3.38 -20.75 -10.60
N TYR A 106 -2.13 -20.39 -10.87
CA TYR A 106 -0.96 -20.84 -10.09
C TYR A 106 -1.10 -20.60 -8.60
N GLY A 107 -1.50 -19.38 -8.20
CA GLY A 107 -1.77 -19.05 -6.81
C GLY A 107 -2.90 -19.89 -6.21
N LEU A 108 -4.02 -20.01 -6.93
CA LEU A 108 -5.19 -20.76 -6.47
C LEU A 108 -4.89 -22.25 -6.25
N GLU A 109 -4.10 -22.87 -7.13
CA GLU A 109 -3.69 -24.28 -6.99
C GLU A 109 -2.72 -24.48 -5.82
N ASN A 110 -1.72 -23.58 -5.65
CA ASN A 110 -0.77 -23.66 -4.54
C ASN A 110 -1.45 -23.51 -3.17
N PHE A 111 -2.52 -22.73 -3.09
CA PHE A 111 -3.33 -22.58 -1.88
C PHE A 111 -4.42 -23.66 -1.74
N ALA A 112 -4.42 -24.68 -2.62
CA ALA A 112 -5.37 -25.79 -2.64
C ALA A 112 -6.83 -25.31 -2.64
N VAL A 113 -7.14 -24.26 -3.40
CA VAL A 113 -8.51 -23.77 -3.57
C VAL A 113 -9.35 -24.86 -4.25
N PRO A 114 -10.55 -25.18 -3.74
CA PRO A 114 -11.40 -26.20 -4.35
C PRO A 114 -11.66 -25.93 -5.83
N ARG A 115 -11.48 -26.94 -6.68
CA ARG A 115 -11.60 -26.82 -8.14
C ARG A 115 -12.92 -26.16 -8.59
N ALA A 116 -14.00 -26.39 -7.88
CA ALA A 116 -15.31 -25.78 -8.15
C ALA A 116 -15.34 -24.24 -7.95
N GLN A 117 -14.38 -23.66 -7.22
CA GLN A 117 -14.30 -22.23 -6.95
C GLN A 117 -13.31 -21.52 -7.87
N ILE A 118 -12.35 -22.24 -8.47
CA ILE A 118 -11.23 -21.65 -9.23
C ILE A 118 -11.75 -20.74 -10.35
N GLU A 119 -12.63 -21.25 -11.20
CA GLU A 119 -13.17 -20.48 -12.34
C GLU A 119 -13.85 -19.17 -11.90
N GLY A 120 -14.67 -19.24 -10.85
CA GLY A 120 -15.35 -18.05 -10.32
C GLY A 120 -14.35 -17.03 -9.71
N ARG A 121 -13.29 -17.50 -9.03
CA ARG A 121 -12.29 -16.61 -8.45
C ARG A 121 -11.41 -15.94 -9.50
N ILE A 122 -11.03 -16.66 -10.58
CA ILE A 122 -10.32 -16.06 -11.71
C ILE A 122 -11.17 -14.98 -12.37
N ALA A 123 -12.43 -15.28 -12.70
CA ALA A 123 -13.33 -14.34 -13.33
C ALA A 123 -13.54 -13.09 -12.48
N GLN A 124 -13.77 -13.27 -11.17
CA GLN A 124 -13.97 -12.15 -10.22
C GLN A 124 -12.72 -11.27 -10.11
N ALA A 125 -11.53 -11.86 -9.92
CA ALA A 125 -10.30 -11.09 -9.77
C ALA A 125 -9.95 -10.26 -11.03
N LEU A 126 -10.21 -10.82 -12.22
CA LEU A 126 -10.04 -10.11 -13.48
C LEU A 126 -11.05 -8.95 -13.62
N ASP A 127 -12.29 -9.15 -13.17
CA ASP A 127 -13.34 -8.12 -13.21
C ASP A 127 -13.04 -7.00 -12.21
N ASP A 128 -12.63 -7.34 -10.99
CA ASP A 128 -12.23 -6.38 -9.94
C ASP A 128 -11.12 -5.43 -10.43
N MET A 129 -10.20 -5.94 -11.23
CA MET A 129 -9.10 -5.16 -11.80
C MET A 129 -9.42 -4.57 -13.19
N GLY A 130 -10.60 -4.85 -13.74
CA GLY A 130 -11.06 -4.35 -15.04
C GLY A 130 -10.17 -4.82 -16.19
N ILE A 131 -9.76 -6.10 -16.19
CA ILE A 131 -8.90 -6.74 -17.19
C ILE A 131 -9.43 -8.09 -17.68
N SER A 132 -10.74 -8.31 -17.63
CA SER A 132 -11.35 -9.56 -18.08
C SER A 132 -11.06 -9.90 -19.55
N ASP A 133 -10.86 -8.88 -20.38
CA ASP A 133 -10.48 -9.01 -21.80
C ASP A 133 -9.04 -9.50 -21.99
N LEU A 134 -8.19 -9.47 -20.96
CA LEU A 134 -6.80 -9.93 -21.00
C LEU A 134 -6.64 -11.39 -20.56
N ARG A 135 -7.69 -12.06 -20.11
CA ARG A 135 -7.64 -13.41 -19.52
C ARG A 135 -6.76 -14.39 -20.28
N HIS A 136 -6.91 -14.46 -21.60
CA HIS A 136 -6.21 -15.41 -22.46
C HIS A 136 -5.02 -14.78 -23.21
N ARG A 137 -4.49 -13.67 -22.71
CA ARG A 137 -3.35 -12.97 -23.30
C ARG A 137 -2.03 -13.46 -22.69
N ALA A 138 -0.97 -13.41 -23.50
CA ALA A 138 0.39 -13.60 -23.00
C ALA A 138 0.85 -12.36 -22.21
N ILE A 139 1.42 -12.57 -21.04
CA ILE A 139 1.90 -11.51 -20.13
C ILE A 139 2.99 -10.65 -20.79
N ALA A 140 3.87 -11.28 -21.57
CA ALA A 140 4.95 -10.58 -22.29
C ALA A 140 4.45 -9.50 -23.27
N GLY A 141 3.20 -9.61 -23.75
CA GLY A 141 2.58 -8.63 -24.66
C GLY A 141 1.80 -7.51 -23.98
N LEU A 142 1.78 -7.47 -22.65
CA LEU A 142 1.03 -6.49 -21.87
C LEU A 142 1.86 -5.23 -21.61
N SER A 143 1.17 -4.07 -21.48
CA SER A 143 1.79 -2.85 -20.97
C SER A 143 2.12 -2.99 -19.47
N GLY A 144 3.04 -2.14 -18.95
CA GLY A 144 3.38 -2.15 -17.52
C GLY A 144 2.16 -2.03 -16.61
N GLY A 145 1.22 -1.14 -16.92
CA GLY A 145 -0.03 -1.00 -16.15
C GLY A 145 -0.94 -2.22 -16.23
N GLN A 146 -0.95 -2.95 -17.35
CA GLN A 146 -1.69 -4.21 -17.47
C GLN A 146 -1.03 -5.31 -16.67
N LYS A 147 0.30 -5.44 -16.74
CA LYS A 147 1.07 -6.38 -15.90
C LYS A 147 0.83 -6.13 -14.42
N GLN A 148 0.85 -4.86 -13.99
CA GLN A 148 0.56 -4.48 -12.61
C GLN A 148 -0.82 -4.96 -12.16
N LYS A 149 -1.85 -4.74 -12.98
CA LYS A 149 -3.21 -5.22 -12.69
C LYS A 149 -3.29 -6.74 -12.62
N VAL A 150 -2.55 -7.46 -13.47
CA VAL A 150 -2.48 -8.92 -13.44
C VAL A 150 -1.83 -9.40 -12.13
N ALA A 151 -0.70 -8.79 -11.71
CA ALA A 151 -0.04 -9.11 -10.45
C ALA A 151 -0.97 -8.86 -9.24
N ILE A 152 -1.72 -7.78 -9.24
CA ILE A 152 -2.70 -7.51 -8.19
C ILE A 152 -3.83 -8.53 -8.25
N ALA A 153 -4.39 -8.82 -9.44
CA ALA A 153 -5.49 -9.79 -9.62
C ALA A 153 -5.11 -11.19 -9.13
N SER A 154 -3.86 -11.65 -9.38
CA SER A 154 -3.39 -12.97 -8.91
C SER A 154 -3.43 -13.08 -7.39
N ILE A 155 -3.14 -12.00 -6.67
CA ILE A 155 -3.23 -11.96 -5.20
C ILE A 155 -4.68 -11.81 -4.73
N LEU A 156 -5.49 -10.97 -5.37
CA LEU A 156 -6.90 -10.77 -5.00
C LEU A 156 -7.73 -12.05 -5.16
N ALA A 157 -7.42 -12.90 -6.13
CA ALA A 157 -8.08 -14.20 -6.33
C ALA A 157 -7.99 -15.13 -5.11
N LEU A 158 -6.99 -14.93 -4.26
CA LEU A 158 -6.81 -15.67 -2.99
C LEU A 158 -7.75 -15.18 -1.89
N ASN A 159 -8.43 -14.04 -2.08
CA ASN A 159 -9.29 -13.36 -1.08
C ASN A 159 -8.54 -13.06 0.24
N PRO A 160 -7.41 -12.34 0.19
CA PRO A 160 -6.66 -12.03 1.39
C PRO A 160 -7.46 -11.09 2.32
N ARG A 161 -7.25 -11.21 3.62
CA ARG A 161 -7.83 -10.28 4.62
C ARG A 161 -7.05 -8.96 4.68
N VAL A 162 -5.75 -9.03 4.41
CA VAL A 162 -4.84 -7.88 4.33
C VAL A 162 -4.14 -7.92 2.98
N LEU A 163 -4.11 -6.80 2.30
CA LEU A 163 -3.36 -6.62 1.06
C LEU A 163 -2.25 -5.59 1.31
N VAL A 164 -1.00 -5.99 1.10
CA VAL A 164 0.18 -5.14 1.24
C VAL A 164 0.78 -4.92 -0.13
N LEU A 165 0.92 -3.66 -0.53
CA LEU A 165 1.51 -3.30 -1.82
C LEU A 165 2.71 -2.36 -1.59
N ASP A 166 3.85 -2.72 -2.16
CA ASP A 166 5.06 -1.90 -2.09
C ASP A 166 5.30 -1.22 -3.44
N GLU A 167 5.10 0.10 -3.49
CA GLU A 167 5.21 0.96 -4.67
C GLU A 167 4.47 0.45 -5.93
N PRO A 168 3.17 0.09 -5.83
CA PRO A 168 2.44 -0.55 -6.92
C PRO A 168 2.24 0.33 -8.15
N THR A 169 2.62 1.59 -8.09
CA THR A 169 2.44 2.52 -9.22
C THR A 169 3.74 3.20 -9.66
N ALA A 170 4.92 2.72 -9.21
CA ALA A 170 6.20 3.37 -9.47
C ALA A 170 6.46 3.59 -10.97
N GLU A 171 6.18 2.59 -11.80
CA GLU A 171 6.41 2.62 -13.26
C GLU A 171 5.19 3.07 -14.08
N LEU A 172 4.09 3.48 -13.43
CA LEU A 172 2.86 3.83 -14.11
C LEU A 172 2.74 5.35 -14.35
N ASP A 173 2.13 5.69 -15.49
CA ASP A 173 1.68 7.05 -15.74
C ASP A 173 0.58 7.48 -14.73
N PRO A 174 0.33 8.78 -14.56
CA PRO A 174 -0.60 9.28 -13.56
C PRO A 174 -2.04 8.74 -13.70
N ALA A 175 -2.53 8.57 -14.93
CA ALA A 175 -3.89 8.08 -15.16
C ALA A 175 -4.01 6.59 -14.80
N SER A 176 -3.01 5.78 -15.18
CA SER A 176 -2.93 4.36 -14.81
C SER A 176 -2.79 4.19 -13.30
N SER A 177 -1.96 5.02 -12.64
CA SER A 177 -1.80 5.03 -11.19
C SER A 177 -3.12 5.32 -10.48
N TYR A 178 -3.83 6.36 -10.90
CA TYR A 178 -5.15 6.72 -10.35
C TYR A 178 -6.16 5.58 -10.51
N ASN A 179 -6.17 4.94 -11.69
CA ASN A 179 -7.07 3.81 -11.96
C ASN A 179 -6.79 2.63 -11.01
N VAL A 180 -5.52 2.25 -10.81
CA VAL A 180 -5.15 1.17 -9.88
C VAL A 180 -5.63 1.50 -8.46
N PHE A 181 -5.38 2.72 -7.97
CA PHE A 181 -5.84 3.12 -6.64
C PHE A 181 -7.36 3.12 -6.49
N SER A 182 -8.09 3.58 -7.53
CA SER A 182 -9.56 3.55 -7.56
C SER A 182 -10.09 2.11 -7.46
N LEU A 183 -9.47 1.17 -8.19
CA LEU A 183 -9.84 -0.24 -8.15
C LEU A 183 -9.55 -0.87 -6.79
N LEU A 184 -8.38 -0.58 -6.21
CA LEU A 184 -7.99 -1.05 -4.86
C LEU A 184 -8.94 -0.50 -3.78
N LYS A 185 -9.30 0.78 -3.85
CA LYS A 185 -10.25 1.40 -2.90
C LYS A 185 -11.62 0.77 -2.99
N ARG A 186 -12.12 0.57 -4.20
CA ARG A 186 -13.39 -0.13 -4.45
C ARG A 186 -13.34 -1.55 -3.88
N TYR A 187 -12.29 -2.32 -4.21
CA TYR A 187 -12.11 -3.68 -3.70
C TYR A 187 -12.11 -3.73 -2.17
N SER A 188 -11.35 -2.84 -1.53
CA SER A 188 -11.31 -2.73 -0.06
C SER A 188 -12.70 -2.52 0.53
N GLN A 189 -13.50 -1.63 -0.07
CA GLN A 189 -14.85 -1.32 0.41
C GLN A 189 -15.85 -2.47 0.18
N GLU A 190 -15.77 -3.14 -0.96
CA GLU A 190 -16.70 -4.23 -1.34
C GLU A 190 -16.41 -5.52 -0.57
N HIS A 191 -15.13 -5.82 -0.26
CA HIS A 191 -14.71 -7.06 0.38
C HIS A 191 -14.33 -6.91 1.86
N GLY A 192 -14.24 -5.68 2.38
CA GLY A 192 -13.78 -5.42 3.75
C GLY A 192 -12.29 -5.74 3.96
N THR A 193 -11.50 -5.80 2.87
CA THR A 193 -10.07 -6.08 2.93
C THR A 193 -9.31 -4.87 3.44
N THR A 194 -8.42 -5.08 4.42
CA THR A 194 -7.48 -4.04 4.86
C THR A 194 -6.40 -3.87 3.80
N VAL A 195 -6.21 -2.65 3.30
CA VAL A 195 -5.22 -2.35 2.27
C VAL A 195 -4.12 -1.47 2.84
N ILE A 196 -2.87 -1.89 2.68
CA ILE A 196 -1.68 -1.13 3.08
C ILE A 196 -0.87 -0.87 1.82
N VAL A 197 -0.69 0.39 1.46
CA VAL A 197 0.08 0.78 0.28
C VAL A 197 1.26 1.64 0.70
N VAL A 198 2.47 1.18 0.38
CA VAL A 198 3.66 2.02 0.41
C VAL A 198 3.74 2.74 -0.94
N GLU A 199 3.83 4.06 -0.94
CA GLU A 199 3.88 4.84 -2.19
C GLU A 199 4.60 6.17 -1.96
N GLN A 200 5.32 6.64 -2.99
CA GLN A 200 5.99 7.95 -2.98
C GLN A 200 5.09 9.07 -3.50
N LYS A 201 4.06 8.72 -4.30
CA LYS A 201 3.10 9.68 -4.87
C LYS A 201 2.05 10.06 -3.81
N ILE A 202 2.44 10.91 -2.86
CA ILE A 202 1.57 11.30 -1.72
C ILE A 202 0.20 11.84 -2.17
N ALA A 203 0.10 12.43 -3.37
CA ALA A 203 -1.16 12.91 -3.92
C ALA A 203 -2.20 11.78 -4.12
N LEU A 204 -1.74 10.57 -4.47
CA LEU A 204 -2.62 9.40 -4.53
C LEU A 204 -3.01 8.93 -3.14
N LEU A 205 -2.04 8.87 -2.22
CA LEU A 205 -2.33 8.49 -0.83
C LEU A 205 -3.30 9.46 -0.17
N SER A 206 -3.14 10.76 -0.38
CA SER A 206 -4.04 11.76 0.20
C SER A 206 -5.46 11.71 -0.34
N GLU A 207 -5.67 11.19 -1.55
CA GLU A 207 -6.99 11.08 -2.16
C GLU A 207 -7.71 9.77 -1.78
N PHE A 208 -6.96 8.67 -1.62
CA PHE A 208 -7.55 7.34 -1.46
C PHE A 208 -7.42 6.74 -0.05
N ALA A 209 -6.41 7.12 0.73
CA ALA A 209 -6.18 6.55 2.04
C ALA A 209 -7.15 7.12 3.11
N ASP A 210 -7.59 6.26 4.01
CA ASP A 210 -8.34 6.67 5.21
C ASP A 210 -7.39 7.15 6.30
N ARG A 211 -6.13 6.65 6.28
CA ARG A 211 -5.08 6.97 7.22
C ARG A 211 -3.74 7.02 6.51
N LEU A 212 -2.92 7.99 6.86
CA LEU A 212 -1.60 8.21 6.28
C LEU A 212 -0.54 8.12 7.39
N LEU A 213 0.46 7.27 7.15
CA LEU A 213 1.62 7.08 8.01
C LEU A 213 2.86 7.65 7.34
N ILE A 214 3.60 8.48 8.04
CA ILE A 214 4.90 8.98 7.58
C ILE A 214 5.99 8.29 8.38
N VAL A 215 6.86 7.57 7.66
CA VAL A 215 8.01 6.89 8.26
C VAL A 215 9.25 7.77 8.12
N GLU A 216 9.93 8.01 9.24
CA GLU A 216 11.20 8.73 9.33
C GLU A 216 12.17 7.95 10.23
N ASP A 217 13.40 7.75 9.78
CA ASP A 217 14.47 7.08 10.54
C ASP A 217 14.07 5.76 11.24
N GLY A 218 13.20 5.00 10.57
CA GLY A 218 12.71 3.71 11.06
C GLY A 218 11.52 3.79 12.02
N GLY A 219 11.04 4.98 12.40
CA GLY A 219 9.89 5.19 13.26
C GLY A 219 8.69 5.80 12.53
N ILE A 220 7.52 5.83 13.16
CA ILE A 220 6.34 6.55 12.66
C ILE A 220 6.40 7.99 13.17
N ARG A 221 6.61 8.94 12.26
CA ARG A 221 6.70 10.37 12.58
C ARG A 221 5.32 11.02 12.67
N PHE A 222 4.46 10.75 11.67
CA PHE A 222 3.08 11.21 11.64
C PHE A 222 2.14 10.05 11.39
N ASP A 223 0.99 10.10 12.02
CA ASP A 223 -0.07 9.11 11.97
C ASP A 223 -1.42 9.81 12.10
N GLY A 224 -2.22 9.83 11.06
CA GLY A 224 -3.51 10.50 11.06
C GLY A 224 -4.25 10.40 9.73
N THR A 225 -5.34 11.14 9.60
CA THR A 225 -5.99 11.31 8.30
C THR A 225 -5.08 12.10 7.35
N PRO A 226 -5.23 11.97 6.03
CA PRO A 226 -4.46 12.77 5.08
C PRO A 226 -4.48 14.27 5.40
N ALA A 227 -5.64 14.83 5.74
CA ALA A 227 -5.78 16.23 6.14
C ALA A 227 -4.88 16.58 7.33
N GLN A 228 -4.90 15.77 8.39
CA GLN A 228 -4.10 16.00 9.59
C GLN A 228 -2.60 15.95 9.30
N VAL A 229 -2.16 14.97 8.50
CA VAL A 229 -0.74 14.82 8.15
C VAL A 229 -0.27 15.96 7.24
N LEU A 230 -1.08 16.37 6.27
CA LEU A 230 -0.75 17.46 5.34
C LEU A 230 -0.73 18.85 5.99
N GLU A 231 -1.27 19.02 7.19
CA GLU A 231 -1.07 20.27 7.98
C GLU A 231 0.42 20.49 8.32
N HIS A 232 1.24 19.43 8.32
CA HIS A 232 2.68 19.49 8.55
C HIS A 232 3.50 19.57 7.25
N ALA A 233 2.94 20.22 6.19
CA ALA A 233 3.53 20.25 4.86
C ALA A 233 5.00 20.72 4.84
N ASP A 234 5.37 21.69 5.66
CA ASP A 234 6.74 22.21 5.74
C ASP A 234 7.71 21.16 6.31
N GLU A 235 7.31 20.47 7.40
CA GLU A 235 8.10 19.37 7.97
C GLU A 235 8.22 18.20 6.98
N LEU A 236 7.15 17.86 6.27
CA LEU A 236 7.16 16.81 5.24
C LEU A 236 8.16 17.12 4.12
N LEU A 237 8.24 18.39 3.68
CA LEU A 237 9.20 18.82 2.67
C LEU A 237 10.64 18.74 3.18
N GLU A 238 10.90 19.11 4.44
CA GLU A 238 12.22 18.96 5.08
C GLU A 238 12.67 17.49 5.16
N MET A 239 11.71 16.57 5.37
CA MET A 239 11.92 15.12 5.38
C MET A 239 12.08 14.51 3.97
N GLY A 240 11.98 15.32 2.90
CA GLY A 240 12.04 14.85 1.51
C GLY A 240 10.75 14.21 1.01
N VAL A 241 9.63 14.42 1.68
CA VAL A 241 8.29 13.97 1.28
C VAL A 241 7.58 15.10 0.55
N ASN A 242 7.36 14.95 -0.77
CA ASN A 242 6.67 15.96 -1.57
C ASN A 242 5.18 16.02 -1.23
N CYS A 243 4.68 17.22 -0.94
CA CYS A 243 3.25 17.45 -0.74
C CYS A 243 2.50 17.65 -2.07
N PRO A 244 1.18 17.38 -2.12
CA PRO A 244 0.35 17.76 -3.26
C PRO A 244 0.45 19.26 -3.54
N ARG A 245 0.44 19.65 -4.80
CA ARG A 245 0.47 21.08 -5.18
C ARG A 245 -0.71 21.88 -4.62
N SER A 246 -1.87 21.22 -4.47
CA SER A 246 -3.05 21.76 -3.78
C SER A 246 -2.76 22.14 -2.34
N THR A 247 -2.06 21.28 -1.61
CA THR A 247 -1.62 21.52 -0.23
C THR A 247 -0.62 22.67 -0.17
N SER A 248 0.42 22.66 -1.00
CA SER A 248 1.41 23.73 -1.05
C SER A 248 0.79 25.09 -1.37
N LEU A 249 -0.20 25.14 -2.27
CA LEU A 249 -0.94 26.38 -2.58
C LEU A 249 -1.73 26.86 -1.35
N SER A 250 -2.47 25.99 -0.68
CA SER A 250 -3.26 26.38 0.51
C SER A 250 -2.38 26.86 1.66
N VAL A 251 -1.24 26.19 1.90
CA VAL A 251 -0.23 26.63 2.89
C VAL A 251 0.33 28.03 2.53
N ALA A 252 0.73 28.24 1.27
CA ALA A 252 1.22 29.54 0.83
C ALA A 252 0.19 30.67 1.01
N LEU A 253 -1.07 30.44 0.67
CA LEU A 253 -2.15 31.43 0.87
C LEU A 253 -2.41 31.70 2.35
N ARG A 254 -2.33 30.69 3.22
CA ARG A 254 -2.42 30.85 4.68
C ARG A 254 -1.28 31.71 5.23
N CYS A 255 -0.04 31.44 4.80
CA CYS A 255 1.14 32.22 5.21
C CYS A 255 1.04 33.70 4.82
N HIS A 256 0.36 34.01 3.72
CA HIS A 256 0.13 35.40 3.28
C HIS A 256 -1.16 36.01 3.84
N GLY A 257 -1.89 35.32 4.70
CA GLY A 257 -3.14 35.81 5.30
C GLY A 257 -4.31 35.93 4.30
N LEU A 258 -4.21 35.29 3.14
CA LEU A 258 -5.24 35.30 2.09
C LEU A 258 -6.28 34.19 2.24
N TYR A 259 -5.99 33.18 3.05
CA TYR A 259 -6.85 32.04 3.33
C TYR A 259 -6.72 31.61 4.78
N ALA A 260 -7.83 31.27 5.44
CA ALA A 260 -7.85 30.85 6.85
C ALA A 260 -8.42 29.41 7.06
N GLY A 261 -8.77 28.72 5.98
CA GLY A 261 -9.34 27.37 6.03
C GLY A 261 -8.28 26.26 6.19
N ALA A 262 -8.74 25.01 6.17
CA ALA A 262 -7.89 23.83 6.23
C ALA A 262 -7.00 23.67 4.99
N VAL A 263 -5.93 22.89 5.08
CA VAL A 263 -5.11 22.55 3.91
C VAL A 263 -5.91 21.75 2.88
N CYS A 264 -5.61 21.96 1.62
CA CYS A 264 -6.28 21.26 0.51
C CYS A 264 -5.55 19.96 0.20
N GLU A 265 -6.24 18.84 0.30
CA GLU A 265 -5.71 17.50 0.01
C GLU A 265 -5.67 17.20 -1.50
N ASN A 266 -6.60 17.80 -2.26
CA ASN A 266 -6.78 17.52 -3.69
C ASN A 266 -7.15 18.78 -4.49
N VAL A 267 -7.19 18.61 -5.82
CA VAL A 267 -7.47 19.71 -6.77
C VAL A 267 -8.89 20.27 -6.60
N SER A 268 -9.86 19.45 -6.25
CA SER A 268 -11.24 19.89 -6.06
C SER A 268 -11.36 20.87 -4.90
N GLN A 269 -10.76 20.55 -3.76
CA GLN A 269 -10.71 21.43 -2.58
C GLN A 269 -9.93 22.72 -2.89
N ALA A 270 -8.79 22.62 -3.59
CA ALA A 270 -8.02 23.79 -4.00
C ALA A 270 -8.81 24.70 -4.94
N THR A 271 -9.61 24.13 -5.85
CA THR A 271 -10.48 24.91 -6.75
C THR A 271 -11.54 25.69 -5.97
N ALA A 272 -12.16 25.05 -4.97
CA ALA A 272 -13.14 25.71 -4.10
C ALA A 272 -12.50 26.85 -3.29
N MET A 273 -11.34 26.60 -2.70
CA MET A 273 -10.54 27.60 -1.96
C MET A 273 -10.19 28.81 -2.83
N VAL A 274 -9.69 28.59 -4.07
CA VAL A 274 -9.33 29.70 -4.96
C VAL A 274 -10.55 30.56 -5.31
N LYS A 275 -11.72 29.95 -5.53
CA LYS A 275 -12.97 30.69 -5.78
C LYS A 275 -13.36 31.54 -4.56
N GLU A 276 -13.18 31.02 -3.34
CA GLU A 276 -13.45 31.76 -2.09
C GLU A 276 -12.50 32.94 -1.91
N VAL A 277 -11.20 32.75 -2.17
CA VAL A 277 -10.19 33.82 -2.04
C VAL A 277 -10.35 34.93 -3.08
N LEU A 278 -10.92 34.63 -4.26
CA LEU A 278 -11.13 35.60 -5.34
C LEU A 278 -12.51 36.30 -5.28
N ALA A 279 -13.40 35.84 -4.41
CA ALA A 279 -14.75 36.45 -4.22
C ALA A 279 -14.72 37.63 -3.26
#